data_05c68964a49a0749dc496bbf560f4103
#
_entry.id   05c68964a49a0749dc496bbf560f4103
#
_cell.length_a   1.000
_cell.length_b   1.000
_cell.length_c   1.000
_cell.angle_alpha   90.00
_cell.angle_beta   90.00
_cell.angle_gamma   90.00
#
_symmetry.space_group_name_H-M   'P 1'
#
loop_
_entity.id
_entity.type
_entity.pdbx_description
1 polymer ?
#
loop_
_entity_poly.entity_id
_entity_poly.type
_entity_poly.pdbx_seq_one_letter_code
_entity_poly.pdbx_strand_id
1 'polypeptide(L)'
;MKVTFIIKKAAKRYDTESMATIYVRFRNGRQLDSVAPTQLAINPNLWDDKDECVKTKAVCNEEMRTHINEEIRQLKTYIEKVYQQEKEAIDKEWLKTTLDKFYHPEKYFLPDEVVIKPTIGELFDEFLNKHPLSEVRKKNFRVVKRALLRYELYVRATKRGQKGFILDVDLVTPDTLRDRKSVV
;
A
#
# COMPACT_ATOMS: atom_id res chain seq x y z
N MET A 1 24.64 -1.13 7.82
CA MET A 1 23.66 -2.22 7.88
C MET A 1 24.02 -3.31 6.87
N LYS A 2 23.65 -4.57 7.14
CA LYS A 2 23.88 -5.71 6.23
C LYS A 2 22.66 -6.65 6.27
N VAL A 3 22.11 -6.98 5.09
CA VAL A 3 21.06 -7.98 4.89
C VAL A 3 21.70 -9.19 4.21
N THR A 4 21.52 -10.38 4.77
CA THR A 4 22.08 -11.64 4.25
C THR A 4 21.02 -12.73 4.28
N PHE A 5 21.13 -13.67 3.33
CA PHE A 5 20.23 -14.82 3.29
C PHE A 5 21.01 -16.08 3.63
N ILE A 6 20.46 -16.89 4.53
CA ILE A 6 21.13 -18.08 5.06
C ILE A 6 20.17 -19.26 5.13
N ILE A 7 20.73 -20.46 5.02
CA ILE A 7 20.01 -21.70 5.33
C ILE A 7 20.58 -22.27 6.62
N LYS A 8 19.72 -22.60 7.56
CA LYS A 8 20.14 -23.32 8.78
C LYS A 8 20.36 -24.79 8.37
N LYS A 9 21.62 -25.16 8.17
CA LYS A 9 21.99 -26.53 7.81
C LYS A 9 21.97 -27.42 9.03
N ALA A 10 21.26 -28.56 8.96
CA ALA A 10 21.42 -29.62 9.94
C ALA A 10 22.77 -30.33 9.71
N ALA A 11 23.31 -30.98 10.75
CA ALA A 11 24.59 -31.73 10.67
C ALA A 11 24.54 -32.96 9.76
N LYS A 12 23.36 -33.37 9.27
CA LYS A 12 23.15 -34.52 8.39
C LYS A 12 23.21 -34.12 6.91
N ARG A 13 23.66 -35.06 6.06
CA ARG A 13 23.54 -34.91 4.60
C ARG A 13 22.08 -34.79 4.21
N TYR A 14 21.79 -33.89 3.32
CA TYR A 14 20.44 -33.70 2.76
C TYR A 14 20.24 -34.62 1.56
N ASP A 15 19.12 -35.31 1.56
CA ASP A 15 18.64 -36.05 0.40
C ASP A 15 18.18 -35.10 -0.70
N THR A 16 18.03 -35.62 -1.92
CA THR A 16 17.60 -34.84 -3.09
C THR A 16 16.24 -34.17 -2.91
N GLU A 17 15.37 -34.72 -2.07
CA GLU A 17 14.01 -34.21 -1.80
C GLU A 17 13.93 -33.32 -0.54
N SER A 18 15.03 -33.22 0.22
CA SER A 18 15.03 -32.41 1.44
C SER A 18 14.91 -30.92 1.13
N MET A 19 13.93 -30.28 1.73
CA MET A 19 13.72 -28.83 1.60
C MET A 19 14.06 -28.15 2.93
N ALA A 20 14.74 -27.01 2.87
CA ALA A 20 15.04 -26.18 4.02
C ALA A 20 14.63 -24.74 3.78
N THR A 21 14.08 -24.12 4.80
CA THR A 21 13.65 -22.71 4.74
C THR A 21 14.86 -21.79 4.62
N ILE A 22 14.77 -20.80 3.75
CA ILE A 22 15.71 -19.70 3.66
C ILE A 22 15.34 -18.68 4.74
N TYR A 23 16.35 -18.25 5.51
CA TYR A 23 16.20 -17.22 6.52
C TYR A 23 16.88 -15.95 6.05
N VAL A 24 16.28 -14.82 6.35
CA VAL A 24 16.93 -13.54 6.22
C VAL A 24 17.55 -13.14 7.56
N ARG A 25 18.78 -12.64 7.53
CA ARG A 25 19.50 -12.09 8.67
C ARG A 25 19.78 -10.63 8.43
N PHE A 26 19.32 -9.81 9.33
CA PHE A 26 19.54 -8.36 9.33
C PHE A 26 20.49 -7.99 10.46
N ARG A 27 21.56 -7.27 10.10
CA ARG A 27 22.55 -6.75 11.05
C ARG A 27 22.69 -5.25 10.92
N ASN A 28 22.59 -4.55 12.05
CA ASN A 28 22.91 -3.14 12.15
C ASN A 28 23.85 -2.87 13.32
N GLY A 29 25.13 -2.71 12.99
CA GLY A 29 26.18 -2.59 13.99
C GLY A 29 26.35 -3.86 14.84
N ARG A 30 26.70 -3.66 16.13
CA ARG A 30 26.87 -4.74 17.13
C ARG A 30 25.61 -4.99 17.96
N GLN A 31 24.67 -4.06 17.94
CA GLN A 31 23.52 -4.06 18.84
C GLN A 31 22.31 -4.80 18.27
N LEU A 32 22.16 -4.83 16.95
CA LEU A 32 21.01 -5.43 16.32
C LEU A 32 21.42 -6.53 15.34
N ASP A 33 21.07 -7.77 15.69
CA ASP A 33 21.23 -8.97 14.86
C ASP A 33 19.93 -9.78 14.97
N SER A 34 19.12 -9.70 13.94
CA SER A 34 17.81 -10.37 13.87
C SER A 34 17.81 -11.38 12.73
N VAL A 35 17.15 -12.52 12.95
CA VAL A 35 16.98 -13.58 11.96
C VAL A 35 15.51 -13.96 11.90
N ALA A 36 14.93 -13.98 10.69
CA ALA A 36 13.56 -14.36 10.48
C ALA A 36 13.42 -15.33 9.29
N PRO A 37 12.49 -16.28 9.33
CA PRO A 37 12.21 -17.17 8.20
C PRO A 37 11.52 -16.40 7.06
N THR A 38 11.86 -16.75 5.83
CA THR A 38 11.10 -16.35 4.65
C THR A 38 10.09 -17.45 4.29
N GLN A 39 9.24 -17.20 3.31
CA GLN A 39 8.35 -18.23 2.74
C GLN A 39 9.07 -19.11 1.70
N LEU A 40 10.33 -18.83 1.41
CA LEU A 40 11.14 -19.58 0.46
C LEU A 40 11.74 -20.83 1.11
N ALA A 41 11.70 -21.94 0.38
CA ALA A 41 12.37 -23.16 0.74
C ALA A 41 13.12 -23.75 -0.46
N ILE A 42 14.30 -24.29 -0.22
CA ILE A 42 15.14 -24.90 -1.24
C ILE A 42 15.91 -26.10 -0.68
N ASN A 43 16.33 -27.00 -1.55
CA ASN A 43 17.30 -28.03 -1.16
C ASN A 43 18.66 -27.37 -0.83
N PRO A 44 19.20 -27.60 0.38
CA PRO A 44 20.44 -26.98 0.81
C PRO A 44 21.66 -27.28 -0.08
N ASN A 45 21.64 -28.38 -0.81
CA ASN A 45 22.70 -28.74 -1.75
C ASN A 45 22.75 -27.79 -2.96
N LEU A 46 21.62 -27.16 -3.29
CA LEU A 46 21.49 -26.23 -4.42
C LEU A 46 21.81 -24.78 -4.05
N TRP A 47 22.02 -24.51 -2.75
CA TRP A 47 22.27 -23.16 -2.23
C TRP A 47 23.75 -22.80 -2.25
N ASP A 48 24.05 -21.58 -2.62
CA ASP A 48 25.37 -20.96 -2.47
C ASP A 48 25.40 -19.96 -1.32
N ASP A 49 26.17 -20.29 -0.29
CA ASP A 49 26.27 -19.46 0.92
C ASP A 49 27.09 -18.17 0.67
N LYS A 50 27.93 -18.12 -0.37
CA LYS A 50 28.74 -16.94 -0.67
C LYS A 50 27.97 -15.91 -1.45
N ASP A 51 27.28 -16.37 -2.49
CA ASP A 51 26.54 -15.51 -3.40
C ASP A 51 25.09 -15.28 -2.93
N GLU A 52 24.69 -15.98 -1.83
CA GLU A 52 23.36 -15.88 -1.24
C GLU A 52 22.23 -16.16 -2.27
N CYS A 53 22.43 -17.12 -3.14
CA CYS A 53 21.56 -17.46 -4.25
C CYS A 53 21.53 -18.97 -4.55
N VAL A 54 20.65 -19.38 -5.44
CA VAL A 54 20.66 -20.74 -5.99
C VAL A 54 21.81 -20.89 -6.97
N LYS A 55 22.64 -21.94 -6.79
CA LYS A 55 23.81 -22.22 -7.64
C LYS A 55 23.43 -22.24 -9.12
N THR A 56 24.21 -21.55 -9.95
CA THR A 56 23.98 -21.49 -11.40
C THR A 56 24.12 -22.82 -12.11
N LYS A 57 24.99 -23.71 -11.60
CA LYS A 57 25.24 -25.05 -12.14
C LYS A 57 24.39 -26.15 -11.46
N ALA A 58 23.44 -25.76 -10.61
CA ALA A 58 22.57 -26.72 -9.94
C ALA A 58 21.61 -27.35 -10.95
N VAL A 59 21.45 -28.67 -10.87
CA VAL A 59 20.42 -29.39 -11.60
C VAL A 59 19.09 -29.16 -10.88
N CYS A 60 18.42 -28.08 -11.23
CA CYS A 60 17.09 -27.70 -10.72
C CYS A 60 16.29 -27.07 -11.85
N ASN A 61 14.96 -26.99 -11.64
CA ASN A 61 14.09 -26.27 -12.56
C ASN A 61 14.54 -24.80 -12.67
N GLU A 62 14.73 -24.34 -13.90
CA GLU A 62 15.18 -22.97 -14.18
C GLU A 62 14.19 -21.91 -13.70
N GLU A 63 12.90 -22.18 -13.84
CA GLU A 63 11.82 -21.33 -13.33
C GLU A 63 11.92 -21.16 -11.81
N MET A 64 12.10 -22.27 -11.08
CA MET A 64 12.25 -22.26 -9.62
C MET A 64 13.50 -21.45 -9.20
N ARG A 65 14.62 -21.64 -9.90
CA ARG A 65 15.86 -20.90 -9.65
C ARG A 65 15.66 -19.41 -9.84
N THR A 66 15.05 -19.01 -10.94
CA THR A 66 14.78 -17.62 -11.29
C THR A 66 13.82 -16.99 -10.27
N HIS A 67 12.75 -17.68 -9.93
CA HIS A 67 11.77 -17.23 -8.94
C HIS A 67 12.42 -16.97 -7.57
N ILE A 68 13.16 -17.94 -7.03
CA ILE A 68 13.81 -17.80 -5.72
C ILE A 68 14.82 -16.64 -5.72
N ASN A 69 15.67 -16.56 -6.74
CA ASN A 69 16.69 -15.51 -6.83
C ASN A 69 16.07 -14.11 -6.98
N GLU A 70 14.99 -14.00 -7.74
CA GLU A 70 14.28 -12.73 -7.92
C GLU A 70 13.57 -12.30 -6.62
N GLU A 71 12.92 -13.22 -5.92
CA GLU A 71 12.24 -12.94 -4.66
C GLU A 71 13.26 -12.52 -3.57
N ILE A 72 14.42 -13.17 -3.49
CA ILE A 72 15.52 -12.76 -2.61
C ILE A 72 15.95 -11.33 -2.91
N ARG A 73 16.09 -10.97 -4.18
CA ARG A 73 16.47 -9.63 -4.60
C ARG A 73 15.40 -8.59 -4.21
N GLN A 74 14.13 -8.92 -4.44
CA GLN A 74 13.00 -8.05 -4.07
C GLN A 74 12.93 -7.86 -2.54
N LEU A 75 13.04 -8.93 -1.76
CA LEU A 75 13.08 -8.89 -0.31
C LEU A 75 14.22 -8.02 0.20
N LYS A 76 15.42 -8.18 -0.34
CA LYS A 76 16.58 -7.38 0.03
C LYS A 76 16.33 -5.89 -0.21
N THR A 77 15.87 -5.54 -1.40
CA THR A 77 15.55 -4.16 -1.77
C THR A 77 14.45 -3.57 -0.88
N TYR A 78 13.40 -4.37 -0.59
CA TYR A 78 12.30 -3.95 0.28
C TYR A 78 12.78 -3.67 1.71
N ILE A 79 13.53 -4.60 2.32
CA ILE A 79 14.08 -4.44 3.67
C ILE A 79 14.99 -3.20 3.74
N GLU A 80 15.83 -2.98 2.74
CA GLU A 80 16.70 -1.82 2.66
C GLU A 80 15.91 -0.51 2.56
N LYS A 81 14.84 -0.48 1.77
CA LYS A 81 13.95 0.67 1.63
C LYS A 81 13.23 0.99 2.95
N VAL A 82 12.60 -0.01 3.59
CA VAL A 82 11.91 0.17 4.87
C VAL A 82 12.87 0.63 5.96
N TYR A 83 14.09 0.05 5.99
CA TYR A 83 15.13 0.50 6.91
C TYR A 83 15.49 1.98 6.76
N GLN A 84 15.55 2.49 5.53
CA GLN A 84 15.84 3.92 5.30
C GLN A 84 14.72 4.83 5.80
N GLN A 85 13.49 4.35 5.80
CA GLN A 85 12.30 5.08 6.25
C GLN A 85 12.12 5.05 7.77
N GLU A 86 12.41 3.91 8.41
CA GLU A 86 12.09 3.63 9.82
C GLU A 86 13.33 3.55 10.73
N LYS A 87 14.43 4.26 10.43
CA LYS A 87 15.74 4.14 11.11
C LYS A 87 15.69 4.23 12.65
N GLU A 88 14.75 4.98 13.21
CA GLU A 88 14.67 5.26 14.64
C GLU A 88 13.82 4.24 15.42
N ALA A 89 13.02 3.41 14.74
CA ALA A 89 12.04 2.52 15.37
C ALA A 89 12.39 1.03 15.23
N ILE A 90 13.67 0.70 15.10
CA ILE A 90 14.09 -0.68 14.81
C ILE A 90 14.35 -1.46 16.10
N ASP A 91 13.49 -2.42 16.35
CA ASP A 91 13.61 -3.41 17.43
C ASP A 91 13.94 -4.83 16.91
N LYS A 92 13.97 -5.80 17.84
CA LYS A 92 14.24 -7.22 17.49
C LYS A 92 13.10 -7.84 16.65
N GLU A 93 11.89 -7.32 16.73
CA GLU A 93 10.73 -7.84 16.03
C GLU A 93 10.49 -7.13 14.68
N TRP A 94 11.15 -6.00 14.48
CA TRP A 94 11.03 -5.20 13.26
C TRP A 94 11.20 -6.04 11.98
N LEU A 95 12.21 -6.93 11.94
CA LEU A 95 12.45 -7.76 10.76
C LEU A 95 11.29 -8.69 10.45
N LYS A 96 10.67 -9.31 11.47
CA LYS A 96 9.51 -10.19 11.29
C LYS A 96 8.31 -9.39 10.76
N THR A 97 8.05 -8.24 11.36
CA THR A 97 6.97 -7.33 10.93
C THR A 97 7.19 -6.84 9.51
N THR A 98 8.43 -6.52 9.14
CA THR A 98 8.79 -6.11 7.79
C THR A 98 8.56 -7.22 6.77
N LEU A 99 8.89 -8.47 7.11
CA LEU A 99 8.60 -9.62 6.24
C LEU A 99 7.10 -9.89 6.15
N ASP A 100 6.36 -9.79 7.25
CA ASP A 100 4.90 -9.96 7.21
C ASP A 100 4.23 -8.87 6.35
N LYS A 101 4.70 -7.63 6.42
CA LYS A 101 4.27 -6.53 5.52
C LYS A 101 4.56 -6.84 4.05
N PHE A 102 5.68 -7.49 3.74
CA PHE A 102 6.04 -7.85 2.37
C PHE A 102 5.15 -8.94 1.82
N TYR A 103 4.93 -10.02 2.59
CA TYR A 103 4.15 -11.18 2.15
C TYR A 103 2.64 -10.97 2.26
N HIS A 104 2.19 -10.06 3.15
CA HIS A 104 0.79 -9.80 3.44
C HIS A 104 0.48 -8.31 3.42
N PRO A 105 0.71 -7.62 2.29
CA PRO A 105 0.47 -6.19 2.19
C PRO A 105 -1.00 -5.83 2.49
N GLU A 106 -1.93 -6.73 2.21
CA GLU A 106 -3.36 -6.56 2.47
C GLU A 106 -3.72 -6.38 3.95
N LYS A 107 -2.86 -6.84 4.88
CA LYS A 107 -3.07 -6.65 6.33
C LYS A 107 -2.65 -5.27 6.83
N TYR A 108 -1.67 -4.66 6.16
CA TYR A 108 -1.02 -3.43 6.60
C TYR A 108 -1.34 -2.23 5.73
N PHE A 109 -1.53 -2.48 4.46
CA PHE A 109 -2.08 -1.53 3.52
C PHE A 109 -3.55 -1.90 3.32
N LEU A 110 -4.34 -1.70 4.36
CA LEU A 110 -5.75 -1.47 4.11
C LEU A 110 -5.75 -0.38 3.05
N PRO A 111 -6.38 -0.58 1.87
CA PRO A 111 -6.60 0.54 0.98
C PRO A 111 -7.16 1.59 1.92
N ASP A 112 -6.51 2.79 1.97
CA ASP A 112 -7.12 3.93 2.66
C ASP A 112 -8.58 3.79 2.36
N GLU A 113 -9.43 3.60 3.40
CA GLU A 113 -10.86 3.57 3.19
C GLU A 113 -11.05 4.71 2.24
N VAL A 114 -11.46 4.39 0.99
CA VAL A 114 -11.78 5.45 0.05
C VAL A 114 -12.88 6.16 0.78
N VAL A 115 -12.49 7.18 1.54
CA VAL A 115 -13.42 8.07 2.22
C VAL A 115 -14.11 8.70 1.04
N ILE A 116 -15.17 8.01 0.59
CA ILE A 116 -16.06 8.52 -0.43
C ILE A 116 -16.64 9.73 0.25
N LYS A 117 -15.95 10.87 0.07
CA LYS A 117 -16.46 12.13 0.59
C LYS A 117 -17.86 12.28 0.02
N PRO A 118 -18.87 12.45 0.88
CA PRO A 118 -20.23 12.55 0.41
C PRO A 118 -20.31 13.73 -0.57
N THR A 119 -20.97 13.53 -1.68
CA THR A 119 -21.20 14.59 -2.65
C THR A 119 -21.99 15.74 -2.01
N ILE A 120 -21.84 16.94 -2.54
CA ILE A 120 -22.58 18.11 -2.04
C ILE A 120 -24.09 17.86 -2.02
N GLY A 121 -24.59 17.06 -2.97
CA GLY A 121 -25.99 16.65 -3.02
C GLY A 121 -26.42 15.78 -1.84
N GLU A 122 -25.59 14.80 -1.48
CA GLU A 122 -25.84 13.90 -0.33
C GLU A 122 -25.75 14.65 0.99
N LEU A 123 -24.80 15.56 1.15
CA LEU A 123 -24.68 16.41 2.33
C LEU A 123 -25.92 17.30 2.55
N PHE A 124 -26.48 17.87 1.47
CA PHE A 124 -27.72 18.63 1.57
C PHE A 124 -28.89 17.75 1.98
N ASP A 125 -29.00 16.53 1.46
CA ASP A 125 -30.07 15.61 1.82
C ASP A 125 -29.95 15.16 3.27
N GLU A 126 -28.75 14.83 3.72
CA GLU A 126 -28.48 14.49 5.11
C GLU A 126 -28.81 15.64 6.06
N PHE A 127 -28.39 16.87 5.72
CA PHE A 127 -28.70 18.07 6.50
C PHE A 127 -30.21 18.32 6.62
N LEU A 128 -30.94 18.21 5.49
CA LEU A 128 -32.38 18.41 5.46
C LEU A 128 -33.15 17.35 6.25
N ASN A 129 -32.61 16.14 6.36
CA ASN A 129 -33.21 15.05 7.10
C ASN A 129 -32.92 15.13 8.61
N LYS A 130 -31.69 15.52 8.97
CA LYS A 130 -31.25 15.57 10.39
C LYS A 130 -31.75 16.80 11.15
N HIS A 131 -31.97 17.93 10.44
CA HIS A 131 -32.34 19.18 11.13
C HIS A 131 -33.84 19.48 11.06
N PRO A 132 -34.48 19.83 12.21
CA PRO A 132 -35.89 20.23 12.27
C PRO A 132 -36.07 21.64 11.71
N LEU A 133 -36.08 21.77 10.38
CA LEU A 133 -36.25 23.03 9.68
C LEU A 133 -37.70 23.23 9.25
N SER A 134 -38.17 24.51 9.23
CA SER A 134 -39.47 24.84 8.66
C SER A 134 -39.48 24.53 7.15
N GLU A 135 -40.64 24.21 6.59
CA GLU A 135 -40.79 23.86 5.17
C GLU A 135 -40.29 24.98 4.24
N VAL A 136 -40.44 26.23 4.62
CA VAL A 136 -39.91 27.38 3.86
C VAL A 136 -38.37 27.32 3.80
N ARG A 137 -37.71 27.04 4.92
CA ARG A 137 -36.25 26.88 4.97
C ARG A 137 -35.81 25.68 4.16
N LYS A 138 -36.45 24.53 4.27
CA LYS A 138 -36.16 23.34 3.46
C LYS A 138 -36.28 23.64 1.96
N LYS A 139 -37.31 24.39 1.55
CA LYS A 139 -37.48 24.83 0.17
C LYS A 139 -36.29 25.67 -0.31
N ASN A 140 -35.84 26.62 0.51
CA ASN A 140 -34.67 27.46 0.18
C ASN A 140 -33.39 26.62 0.02
N PHE A 141 -33.12 25.69 0.94
CA PHE A 141 -31.97 24.79 0.80
C PHE A 141 -32.02 23.91 -0.45
N ARG A 142 -33.21 23.39 -0.81
CA ARG A 142 -33.40 22.63 -2.06
C ARG A 142 -33.13 23.50 -3.31
N VAL A 143 -33.41 24.79 -3.25
CA VAL A 143 -33.07 25.73 -4.35
C VAL A 143 -31.56 25.89 -4.46
N VAL A 144 -30.87 26.11 -3.33
CA VAL A 144 -29.40 26.21 -3.31
C VAL A 144 -28.76 24.92 -3.81
N LYS A 145 -29.19 23.75 -3.31
CA LYS A 145 -28.71 22.45 -3.79
C LYS A 145 -28.79 22.34 -5.31
N ARG A 146 -29.97 22.64 -5.89
CA ARG A 146 -30.17 22.58 -7.34
C ARG A 146 -29.25 23.53 -8.11
N ALA A 147 -29.00 24.71 -7.58
CA ALA A 147 -28.13 25.69 -8.21
C ALA A 147 -26.65 25.21 -8.22
N LEU A 148 -26.17 24.58 -7.14
CA LEU A 148 -24.83 24.02 -7.05
C LEU A 148 -24.65 22.81 -7.99
N LEU A 149 -25.64 21.93 -8.07
CA LEU A 149 -25.60 20.79 -9.00
C LEU A 149 -25.63 21.27 -10.47
N ARG A 150 -26.36 22.35 -10.82
CA ARG A 150 -26.30 22.95 -12.15
C ARG A 150 -24.92 23.51 -12.47
N TYR A 151 -24.28 24.17 -11.50
CA TYR A 151 -22.91 24.66 -11.66
C TYR A 151 -21.92 23.51 -11.92
N GLU A 152 -22.05 22.41 -11.20
CA GLU A 152 -21.23 21.21 -11.44
C GLU A 152 -21.39 20.70 -12.89
N LEU A 153 -22.63 20.57 -13.35
CA LEU A 153 -22.93 20.16 -14.73
C LEU A 153 -22.37 21.15 -15.76
N TYR A 154 -22.47 22.45 -15.48
CA TYR A 154 -21.91 23.49 -16.34
C TYR A 154 -20.38 23.35 -16.47
N VAL A 155 -19.68 23.18 -15.35
CA VAL A 155 -18.23 22.98 -15.35
C VAL A 155 -17.83 21.74 -16.15
N ARG A 156 -18.55 20.62 -15.97
CA ARG A 156 -18.32 19.40 -16.74
C ARG A 156 -18.51 19.58 -18.25
N ALA A 157 -19.50 20.39 -18.63
CA ALA A 157 -19.83 20.62 -20.03
C ALA A 157 -18.92 21.62 -20.73
N THR A 158 -18.46 22.66 -20.02
CA THR A 158 -17.78 23.81 -20.63
C THR A 158 -16.26 23.81 -20.42
N LYS A 159 -15.76 23.31 -19.27
CA LYS A 159 -14.31 23.34 -18.99
C LYS A 159 -13.62 22.08 -19.55
N ARG A 160 -12.69 22.34 -20.48
CA ARG A 160 -11.92 21.27 -21.15
C ARG A 160 -11.12 20.46 -20.11
N GLY A 161 -11.25 19.14 -20.16
CA GLY A 161 -10.54 18.22 -19.24
C GLY A 161 -11.25 17.94 -17.91
N GLN A 162 -12.39 18.57 -17.61
CA GLN A 162 -13.11 18.39 -16.34
C GLN A 162 -14.40 17.54 -16.46
N LYS A 163 -14.43 16.57 -17.36
CA LYS A 163 -15.59 15.66 -17.54
C LYS A 163 -16.01 14.90 -16.27
N GLY A 164 -15.06 14.66 -15.35
CA GLY A 164 -15.30 13.99 -14.06
C GLY A 164 -15.37 14.95 -12.86
N PHE A 165 -15.52 16.25 -13.08
CA PHE A 165 -15.57 17.22 -11.98
C PHE A 165 -16.76 16.94 -11.07
N ILE A 166 -16.47 16.81 -9.77
CA ILE A 166 -17.45 16.71 -8.69
C ILE A 166 -17.22 17.90 -7.79
N LEU A 167 -18.28 18.66 -7.51
CA LEU A 167 -18.20 19.81 -6.61
C LEU A 167 -18.10 19.31 -5.17
N ASP A 168 -16.92 19.42 -4.58
CA ASP A 168 -16.68 19.18 -3.16
C ASP A 168 -17.02 20.42 -2.34
N VAL A 169 -17.36 20.22 -1.06
CA VAL A 169 -17.64 21.31 -0.11
C VAL A 169 -16.46 22.26 0.01
N ASP A 170 -15.24 21.71 0.02
CA ASP A 170 -13.99 22.47 0.12
C ASP A 170 -13.77 23.42 -1.08
N LEU A 171 -14.44 23.15 -2.22
CA LEU A 171 -14.39 23.97 -3.43
C LEU A 171 -15.48 25.06 -3.48
N VAL A 172 -16.41 25.07 -2.52
CA VAL A 172 -17.46 26.09 -2.43
C VAL A 172 -16.91 27.36 -1.77
N THR A 173 -16.22 28.16 -2.56
CA THR A 173 -15.70 29.46 -2.15
C THR A 173 -16.65 30.60 -2.52
N PRO A 174 -16.46 31.81 -1.97
CA PRO A 174 -17.23 32.98 -2.41
C PRO A 174 -17.13 33.26 -3.91
N ASP A 175 -15.99 32.95 -4.53
CA ASP A 175 -15.79 33.12 -5.97
C ASP A 175 -16.58 32.06 -6.78
N THR A 176 -16.61 30.82 -6.33
CA THR A 176 -17.47 29.77 -6.91
C THR A 176 -18.94 30.18 -6.87
N LEU A 177 -19.38 30.81 -5.77
CA LEU A 177 -20.76 31.29 -5.62
C LEU A 177 -21.06 32.53 -6.49
N ARG A 178 -20.05 33.34 -6.83
CA ARG A 178 -20.19 34.49 -7.76
C ARG A 178 -20.26 34.02 -9.19
N ASP A 179 -19.38 33.08 -9.58
CA ASP A 179 -19.34 32.53 -10.94
C ASP A 179 -20.66 31.82 -11.32
N ARG A 180 -21.39 31.29 -10.31
CA ARG A 180 -22.74 30.73 -10.47
C ARG A 180 -23.75 31.73 -11.05
N LYS A 181 -23.58 33.04 -10.80
CA LYS A 181 -24.51 34.07 -11.30
C LYS A 181 -24.41 34.28 -12.81
N SER A 182 -23.29 33.88 -13.43
CA SER A 182 -23.10 33.97 -14.88
C SER A 182 -23.67 32.79 -15.66
N VAL A 183 -24.24 31.79 -14.97
CA VAL A 183 -24.78 30.56 -15.55
C VAL A 183 -26.32 30.57 -15.66
N VAL A 184 -26.97 31.69 -15.35
CA VAL A 184 -28.43 31.88 -15.43
C VAL A 184 -28.80 32.53 -16.76
#